data_9192814c7ca49617fe25977752b07dc3
#
_entry.id   9192814c7ca49617fe25977752b07dc3
#
_cell.length_a   1.000
_cell.length_b   1.000
_cell.length_c   1.000
_cell.angle_alpha   90.00
_cell.angle_beta   90.00
_cell.angle_gamma   90.00
#
_symmetry.space_group_name_H-M   'P 1'
#
loop_
_entity.id
_entity.type
_entity.pdbx_description
1 polymer ?
#
loop_
_entity_poly.entity_id
_entity_poly.type
_entity_poly.pdbx_seq_one_letter_code
_entity_poly.pdbx_strand_id
1 'polypeptide(L)'
;MPVPANAIEAVFLTHAHIDHSGMLPKLCKDGFRGQIYATEATCNLCRIMLMDSAHIQESEAQWRTRKAERAGERAVEPVYDTNDAAAALRLLRPCQYNAAVQAAEGIIIRMTDIGHLLGSACIEVWLREDGVTKKLVFSGDVGNVNQPILRD
;
A
#
# COMPACT_ATOMS: atom_id res chain seq x y z
N MET A 1 -10.09 -3.45 -11.53
CA MET A 1 -8.66 -3.52 -11.88
C MET A 1 -8.50 -4.23 -13.20
N PRO A 2 -7.47 -3.96 -14.01
CA PRO A 2 -7.27 -4.61 -15.31
C PRO A 2 -6.85 -6.10 -15.21
N VAL A 3 -6.34 -6.51 -14.04
CA VAL A 3 -5.97 -7.88 -13.72
C VAL A 3 -6.64 -8.32 -12.43
N PRO A 4 -6.97 -9.62 -12.24
CA PRO A 4 -7.52 -10.12 -11.00
C PRO A 4 -6.50 -9.98 -9.85
N ALA A 5 -6.99 -9.66 -8.65
CA ALA A 5 -6.14 -9.41 -7.48
C ALA A 5 -5.26 -10.62 -7.10
N ASN A 6 -5.76 -11.83 -7.31
CA ASN A 6 -5.02 -13.08 -7.04
C ASN A 6 -3.90 -13.39 -8.05
N ALA A 7 -3.84 -12.66 -9.17
CA ALA A 7 -2.75 -12.75 -10.16
C ALA A 7 -1.60 -11.77 -9.86
N ILE A 8 -1.74 -10.91 -8.86
CA ILE A 8 -0.70 -9.97 -8.44
C ILE A 8 0.22 -10.67 -7.43
N GLU A 9 1.50 -10.78 -7.75
CA GLU A 9 2.49 -11.47 -6.90
C GLU A 9 3.06 -10.57 -5.81
N ALA A 10 3.25 -9.30 -6.10
CA ALA A 10 3.83 -8.33 -5.17
C ALA A 10 3.27 -6.92 -5.36
N VAL A 11 3.28 -6.13 -4.29
CA VAL A 11 3.01 -4.69 -4.31
C VAL A 11 4.22 -3.96 -3.75
N PHE A 12 4.63 -2.88 -4.39
CA PHE A 12 5.69 -2.00 -3.90
C PHE A 12 5.07 -0.65 -3.54
N LEU A 13 5.08 -0.32 -2.25
CA LEU A 13 4.45 0.90 -1.72
C LEU A 13 5.52 1.97 -1.47
N THR A 14 5.38 3.11 -2.13
CA THR A 14 6.32 4.23 -2.01
C THR A 14 6.25 4.92 -0.65
N HIS A 15 5.05 5.13 -0.12
CA HIS A 15 4.81 5.79 1.16
C HIS A 15 3.39 5.54 1.69
N ALA A 16 3.12 6.01 2.92
CA ALA A 16 1.92 5.63 3.65
C ALA A 16 0.68 6.51 3.39
N HIS A 17 0.75 7.61 2.63
CA HIS A 17 -0.43 8.44 2.38
C HIS A 17 -1.61 7.60 1.89
N ILE A 18 -2.83 7.99 2.30
CA ILE A 18 -4.03 7.17 2.14
C ILE A 18 -4.44 7.00 0.66
N ASP A 19 -4.15 7.98 -0.18
CA ASP A 19 -4.36 7.92 -1.64
C ASP A 19 -3.41 6.94 -2.34
N HIS A 20 -2.29 6.59 -1.72
CA HIS A 20 -1.35 5.55 -2.18
C HIS A 20 -1.59 4.19 -1.51
N SER A 21 -1.84 4.16 -0.22
CA SER A 21 -1.95 2.93 0.59
C SER A 21 -3.38 2.45 0.83
N GLY A 22 -4.36 3.35 0.76
CA GLY A 22 -5.71 3.12 1.28
C GLY A 22 -6.51 2.02 0.60
N MET A 23 -6.11 1.58 -0.60
CA MET A 23 -6.78 0.48 -1.30
C MET A 23 -6.11 -0.90 -1.08
N LEU A 24 -5.05 -0.98 -0.28
CA LEU A 24 -4.40 -2.26 0.06
C LEU A 24 -5.36 -3.25 0.75
N PRO A 25 -6.20 -2.84 1.73
CA PRO A 25 -7.19 -3.74 2.32
C PRO A 25 -8.20 -4.26 1.31
N LYS A 26 -8.68 -3.39 0.41
CA LYS A 26 -9.59 -3.79 -0.67
C LYS A 26 -8.94 -4.79 -1.62
N LEU A 27 -7.68 -4.58 -1.97
CA LEU A 27 -6.91 -5.52 -2.79
C LEU A 27 -6.84 -6.91 -2.13
N CYS A 28 -6.62 -6.96 -0.81
CA CYS A 28 -6.62 -8.21 -0.03
C CYS A 28 -8.01 -8.85 0.02
N LYS A 29 -9.08 -8.05 0.21
CA LYS A 29 -10.48 -8.50 0.13
C LYS A 29 -10.78 -9.16 -1.20
N ASP A 30 -10.24 -8.60 -2.30
CA ASP A 30 -10.44 -9.10 -3.67
C ASP A 30 -9.55 -10.31 -4.02
N GLY A 31 -8.75 -10.80 -3.09
CA GLY A 31 -8.02 -12.06 -3.24
C GLY A 31 -6.51 -11.96 -3.37
N PHE A 32 -5.90 -10.78 -3.24
CA PHE A 32 -4.44 -10.64 -3.18
C PHE A 32 -3.86 -11.39 -1.98
N ARG A 33 -2.77 -12.13 -2.20
CA ARG A 33 -2.07 -12.93 -1.17
C ARG A 33 -0.56 -12.78 -1.22
N GLY A 34 -0.04 -11.94 -2.14
CA GLY A 34 1.38 -11.64 -2.27
C GLY A 34 1.93 -10.79 -1.13
N GLN A 35 3.16 -10.35 -1.26
CA GLN A 35 3.82 -9.50 -0.27
C GLN A 35 3.68 -8.02 -0.65
N ILE A 36 3.59 -7.15 0.36
CA ILE A 36 3.57 -5.69 0.21
C ILE A 36 4.89 -5.16 0.77
N TYR A 37 5.79 -4.78 -0.12
CA TYR A 37 7.10 -4.25 0.25
C TYR A 37 7.01 -2.74 0.46
N ALA A 38 7.50 -2.27 1.61
CA ALA A 38 7.59 -0.85 1.96
C ALA A 38 8.75 -0.63 2.94
N THR A 39 9.16 0.61 3.16
CA THR A 39 10.11 0.90 4.24
C THR A 39 9.49 0.58 5.60
N GLU A 40 10.34 0.39 6.62
CA GLU A 40 9.87 0.08 7.98
C GLU A 40 8.95 1.18 8.53
N ALA A 41 9.31 2.44 8.33
CA ALA A 41 8.49 3.56 8.79
C ALA A 41 7.14 3.64 8.07
N THR A 42 7.13 3.41 6.74
CA THR A 42 5.88 3.28 5.97
C THR A 42 5.00 2.14 6.48
N CYS A 43 5.58 0.97 6.77
CA CYS A 43 4.84 -0.16 7.35
C CYS A 43 4.22 0.21 8.70
N ASN A 44 4.96 0.94 9.56
CA ASN A 44 4.46 1.35 10.88
C ASN A 44 3.33 2.38 10.77
N LEU A 45 3.44 3.36 9.87
CA LEU A 45 2.37 4.32 9.59
C LEU A 45 1.12 3.63 9.02
N CYS A 46 1.27 2.69 8.09
CA CYS A 46 0.16 1.93 7.53
C CYS A 46 -0.62 1.16 8.60
N ARG A 47 0.05 0.64 9.64
CA ARG A 47 -0.64 -0.06 10.75
C ARG A 47 -1.64 0.82 11.48
N ILE A 48 -1.36 2.10 11.58
CA ILE A 48 -2.27 3.07 12.21
C ILE A 48 -3.33 3.51 11.20
N MET A 49 -2.89 4.00 10.04
CA MET A 49 -3.76 4.66 9.06
C MET A 49 -4.78 3.73 8.43
N LEU A 50 -4.41 2.48 8.09
CA LEU A 50 -5.33 1.55 7.46
C LEU A 50 -6.39 1.02 8.42
N MET A 51 -6.05 0.83 9.70
CA MET A 51 -7.03 0.45 10.72
C MET A 51 -8.01 1.59 10.99
N ASP A 52 -7.52 2.82 11.12
CA ASP A 52 -8.35 4.02 11.29
C ASP A 52 -9.29 4.23 10.10
N SER A 53 -8.76 4.13 8.87
CA SER A 53 -9.56 4.23 7.65
C SER A 53 -10.64 3.16 7.58
N ALA A 54 -10.37 1.92 8.00
CA ALA A 54 -11.37 0.86 8.05
C ALA A 54 -12.49 1.19 9.04
N HIS A 55 -12.16 1.65 10.24
CA HIS A 55 -13.14 2.09 11.24
C HIS A 55 -14.04 3.24 10.73
N ILE A 56 -13.45 4.21 10.05
CA ILE A 56 -14.21 5.32 9.45
C ILE A 56 -15.20 4.77 8.41
N GLN A 57 -14.76 3.88 7.51
CA GLN A 57 -15.62 3.29 6.49
C GLN A 57 -16.74 2.44 7.07
N GLU A 58 -16.47 1.64 8.11
CA GLU A 58 -17.51 0.87 8.82
C GLU A 58 -18.54 1.80 9.45
N SER A 59 -18.10 2.86 10.12
CA SER A 59 -18.97 3.85 10.76
C SER A 59 -19.85 4.59 9.73
N GLU A 60 -19.27 4.99 8.60
CA GLU A 60 -20.00 5.62 7.51
C GLU A 60 -21.01 4.65 6.88
N ALA A 61 -20.64 3.40 6.65
CA ALA A 61 -21.52 2.39 6.09
C ALA A 61 -22.72 2.14 7.02
N GLN A 62 -22.48 2.04 8.33
CA GLN A 62 -23.55 1.90 9.32
C GLN A 62 -24.49 3.13 9.33
N TRP A 63 -23.95 4.34 9.25
CA TRP A 63 -24.78 5.54 9.19
C TRP A 63 -25.61 5.58 7.90
N ARG A 64 -25.01 5.28 6.75
CA ARG A 64 -25.72 5.20 5.45
C ARG A 64 -26.78 4.11 5.46
N THR A 65 -26.50 2.94 6.04
CA THR A 65 -27.44 1.83 6.17
C THR A 65 -28.68 2.26 6.97
N ARG A 66 -28.51 2.89 8.16
CA ARG A 66 -29.65 3.41 8.94
C ARG A 66 -30.49 4.42 8.18
N LYS A 67 -29.88 5.23 7.28
CA LYS A 67 -30.61 6.16 6.43
C LYS A 67 -31.33 5.44 5.29
N ALA A 68 -30.69 4.47 4.65
CA ALA A 68 -31.24 3.68 3.56
C ALA A 68 -32.46 2.85 4.03
N GLU A 69 -32.37 2.19 5.20
CA GLU A 69 -33.47 1.42 5.80
C GLU A 69 -34.72 2.27 6.03
N ARG A 70 -34.57 3.53 6.48
CA ARG A 70 -35.68 4.47 6.64
C ARG A 70 -36.36 4.85 5.30
N ALA A 71 -35.61 4.73 4.20
CA ALA A 71 -36.09 4.98 2.84
C ALA A 71 -36.57 3.70 2.13
N GLY A 72 -36.50 2.53 2.77
CA GLY A 72 -36.83 1.24 2.17
C GLY A 72 -35.75 0.73 1.18
N GLU A 73 -34.55 1.23 1.29
CA GLU A 73 -33.41 0.86 0.43
C GLU A 73 -32.52 -0.20 1.09
N ARG A 74 -31.60 -0.78 0.31
CA ARG A 74 -30.66 -1.81 0.79
C ARG A 74 -29.59 -1.24 1.71
N ALA A 75 -29.09 -2.08 2.62
CA ALA A 75 -27.93 -1.79 3.45
C ALA A 75 -26.68 -1.45 2.59
N VAL A 76 -25.86 -0.56 3.10
CA VAL A 76 -24.60 -0.12 2.46
C VAL A 76 -23.44 -0.85 3.13
N GLU A 77 -22.62 -1.53 2.34
CA GLU A 77 -21.41 -2.17 2.84
C GLU A 77 -20.19 -1.23 2.72
N PRO A 78 -19.22 -1.32 3.66
CA PRO A 78 -17.97 -0.60 3.53
C PRO A 78 -17.15 -1.17 2.35
N VAL A 79 -16.27 -0.36 1.76
CA VAL A 79 -15.35 -0.80 0.70
C VAL A 79 -14.48 -1.95 1.20
N TYR A 80 -14.00 -1.83 2.45
CA TYR A 80 -13.35 -2.87 3.24
C TYR A 80 -13.60 -2.63 4.73
N ASP A 81 -13.40 -3.65 5.54
CA ASP A 81 -13.56 -3.61 6.98
C ASP A 81 -12.22 -3.72 7.74
N THR A 82 -12.29 -3.74 9.07
CA THR A 82 -11.10 -3.88 9.93
C THR A 82 -10.41 -5.24 9.78
N ASN A 83 -11.13 -6.32 9.43
CA ASN A 83 -10.53 -7.62 9.15
C ASN A 83 -9.72 -7.61 7.85
N ASP A 84 -10.23 -6.93 6.82
CA ASP A 84 -9.55 -6.73 5.54
C ASP A 84 -8.27 -5.90 5.75
N ALA A 85 -8.33 -4.83 6.56
CA ALA A 85 -7.17 -4.03 6.94
C ALA A 85 -6.13 -4.88 7.69
N ALA A 86 -6.55 -5.65 8.69
CA ALA A 86 -5.67 -6.55 9.42
C ALA A 86 -5.04 -7.63 8.51
N ALA A 87 -5.77 -8.12 7.51
CA ALA A 87 -5.24 -9.04 6.51
C ALA A 87 -4.12 -8.40 5.67
N ALA A 88 -4.33 -7.17 5.18
CA ALA A 88 -3.33 -6.43 4.42
C ALA A 88 -2.06 -6.16 5.25
N LEU A 89 -2.22 -5.76 6.51
CA LEU A 89 -1.10 -5.48 7.42
C LEU A 89 -0.21 -6.69 7.68
N ARG A 90 -0.74 -7.92 7.62
CA ARG A 90 0.06 -9.15 7.74
C ARG A 90 0.94 -9.43 6.52
N LEU A 91 0.61 -8.85 5.37
CA LEU A 91 1.36 -9.01 4.13
C LEU A 91 2.49 -7.98 3.98
N LEU A 92 2.59 -6.98 4.88
CA LEU A 92 3.66 -6.00 4.87
C LEU A 92 5.03 -6.63 5.11
N ARG A 93 5.99 -6.28 4.26
CA ARG A 93 7.41 -6.68 4.33
C ARG A 93 8.28 -5.44 4.44
N PRO A 94 8.82 -5.15 5.63
CA PRO A 94 9.71 -4.02 5.83
C PRO A 94 11.00 -4.17 5.02
N CYS A 95 11.39 -3.11 4.32
CA CYS A 95 12.65 -2.99 3.59
C CYS A 95 13.52 -1.89 4.19
N GLN A 96 14.82 -2.10 4.20
CA GLN A 96 15.77 -1.05 4.55
C GLN A 96 16.07 -0.19 3.33
N TYR A 97 16.30 1.11 3.55
CA TYR A 97 16.78 1.99 2.49
C TYR A 97 18.11 1.48 1.91
N ASN A 98 18.26 1.66 0.61
CA ASN A 98 19.44 1.30 -0.18
C ASN A 98 19.82 -0.19 -0.19
N ALA A 99 19.05 -1.06 0.48
CA ALA A 99 19.24 -2.50 0.41
C ALA A 99 18.52 -3.09 -0.82
N ALA A 100 19.19 -3.95 -1.57
CA ALA A 100 18.56 -4.71 -2.64
C ALA A 100 17.76 -5.88 -2.05
N VAL A 101 16.53 -6.04 -2.49
CA VAL A 101 15.62 -7.10 -2.05
C VAL A 101 15.11 -7.86 -3.27
N GLN A 102 15.26 -9.19 -3.26
CA GLN A 102 14.64 -10.07 -4.26
C GLN A 102 13.15 -10.19 -3.93
N ALA A 103 12.30 -9.57 -4.74
CA ALA A 103 10.85 -9.57 -4.51
C ALA A 103 10.14 -10.76 -5.15
N ALA A 104 10.63 -11.20 -6.30
CA ALA A 104 10.21 -12.41 -7.02
C ALA A 104 11.34 -12.92 -7.92
N GLU A 105 11.15 -14.05 -8.60
CA GLU A 105 12.11 -14.51 -9.61
C GLU A 105 12.28 -13.45 -10.70
N GLY A 106 13.53 -13.07 -10.99
CA GLY A 106 13.83 -12.03 -11.97
C GLY A 106 13.49 -10.59 -11.53
N ILE A 107 12.98 -10.36 -10.33
CA ILE A 107 12.59 -9.03 -9.83
C ILE A 107 13.40 -8.67 -8.58
N ILE A 108 14.23 -7.65 -8.70
CA ILE A 108 14.96 -7.05 -7.58
C ILE A 108 14.47 -5.63 -7.39
N ILE A 109 14.26 -5.22 -6.14
CA ILE A 109 13.88 -3.85 -5.80
C ILE A 109 14.91 -3.20 -4.87
N ARG A 110 14.96 -1.87 -4.90
CA ARG A 110 15.67 -1.05 -3.92
C ARG A 110 14.83 0.19 -3.63
N MET A 111 14.75 0.55 -2.36
CA MET A 111 14.06 1.75 -1.89
C MET A 111 15.08 2.81 -1.49
N THR A 112 14.95 4.01 -2.02
CA THR A 112 15.82 5.15 -1.72
C THR A 112 14.96 6.28 -1.16
N ASP A 113 15.44 6.93 -0.10
CA ASP A 113 14.73 8.06 0.51
C ASP A 113 14.49 9.17 -0.52
N ILE A 114 13.31 9.78 -0.49
CA ILE A 114 12.88 10.82 -1.43
C ILE A 114 12.43 12.09 -0.68
N GLY A 115 12.51 12.13 0.66
CA GLY A 115 12.29 13.32 1.47
C GLY A 115 10.86 13.85 1.51
N HIS A 116 9.84 13.05 1.11
CA HIS A 116 8.45 13.50 1.08
C HIS A 116 7.77 13.41 2.45
N LEU A 117 7.87 12.26 3.09
CA LEU A 117 7.46 12.04 4.48
C LEU A 117 8.29 10.92 5.10
N LEU A 118 8.18 10.74 6.42
CA LEU A 118 8.92 9.70 7.11
C LEU A 118 8.62 8.32 6.52
N GLY A 119 9.64 7.68 5.99
CA GLY A 119 9.54 6.36 5.34
C GLY A 119 9.25 6.41 3.83
N SER A 120 9.06 7.59 3.24
CA SER A 120 8.84 7.69 1.78
C SER A 120 10.03 7.18 0.98
N ALA A 121 9.74 6.56 -0.15
CA ALA A 121 10.78 5.99 -0.99
C ALA A 121 10.50 6.17 -2.49
N CYS A 122 11.54 6.49 -3.22
CA CYS A 122 11.65 6.17 -4.63
C CYS A 122 11.99 4.66 -4.76
N ILE A 123 11.30 3.96 -5.63
CA ILE A 123 11.45 2.53 -5.82
C ILE A 123 12.10 2.25 -7.16
N GLU A 124 13.29 1.67 -7.12
CA GLU A 124 13.98 1.15 -8.29
C GLU A 124 13.66 -0.33 -8.43
N VAL A 125 13.27 -0.76 -9.62
CA VAL A 125 12.91 -2.14 -9.93
C VAL A 125 13.76 -2.63 -11.08
N TRP A 126 14.53 -3.69 -10.89
CA TRP A 126 15.24 -4.39 -11.95
C TRP A 126 14.45 -5.63 -12.33
N LEU A 127 14.06 -5.70 -13.60
CA LEU A 127 13.36 -6.83 -14.20
C LEU A 127 14.33 -7.57 -15.11
N ARG A 128 14.50 -8.86 -14.87
CA ARG A 128 15.33 -9.73 -15.70
C ARG A 128 14.47 -10.79 -16.36
N GLU A 129 14.44 -10.76 -17.68
CA GLU A 129 13.71 -11.71 -18.54
C GLU A 129 14.56 -12.00 -19.79
N ASP A 130 14.64 -13.25 -20.23
CA ASP A 130 15.36 -13.70 -21.42
C ASP A 130 16.80 -13.15 -21.56
N GLY A 131 17.53 -13.05 -20.45
CA GLY A 131 18.89 -12.53 -20.42
C GLY A 131 18.99 -11.00 -20.51
N VAL A 132 17.87 -10.29 -20.65
CA VAL A 132 17.79 -8.83 -20.68
C VAL A 132 17.40 -8.32 -19.30
N THR A 133 18.11 -7.29 -18.83
CA THR A 133 17.75 -6.58 -17.59
C THR A 133 17.26 -5.17 -17.91
N LYS A 134 16.08 -4.83 -17.45
CA LYS A 134 15.51 -3.47 -17.53
C LYS A 134 15.40 -2.89 -16.14
N LYS A 135 15.70 -1.60 -16.00
CA LYS A 135 15.49 -0.84 -14.76
C LYS A 135 14.32 0.12 -14.93
N LEU A 136 13.36 0.04 -14.04
CA LEU A 136 12.25 0.98 -13.90
C LEU A 136 12.42 1.76 -12.59
N VAL A 137 11.94 3.00 -12.57
CA VAL A 137 12.00 3.87 -11.38
C VAL A 137 10.63 4.48 -11.16
N PHE A 138 10.12 4.32 -9.94
CA PHE A 138 8.86 4.90 -9.50
C PHE A 138 9.16 5.88 -8.37
N SER A 139 9.06 7.19 -8.65
CA SER A 139 9.40 8.22 -7.66
C SER A 139 8.45 8.23 -6.45
N GLY A 140 7.19 7.86 -6.65
CA GLY A 140 6.16 8.28 -5.70
C GLY A 140 6.08 9.81 -5.66
N ASP A 141 5.66 10.34 -4.52
CA ASP A 141 5.66 11.76 -4.26
C ASP A 141 7.04 12.22 -3.84
N VAL A 142 7.53 13.28 -4.48
CA VAL A 142 8.86 13.84 -4.21
C VAL A 142 8.75 14.92 -3.14
N GLY A 143 9.61 14.86 -2.14
CA GLY A 143 9.68 15.86 -1.08
C GLY A 143 10.35 17.16 -1.51
N ASN A 144 10.44 18.07 -0.54
CA ASN A 144 11.15 19.34 -0.68
C ASN A 144 12.49 19.26 0.06
N VAL A 145 13.47 20.04 -0.40
CA VAL A 145 14.77 20.17 0.26
C VAL A 145 14.66 20.90 1.60
N ASN A 146 15.59 20.64 2.50
CA ASN A 146 15.70 21.28 3.82
C ASN A 146 14.48 21.07 4.74
N GLN A 147 13.78 19.95 4.62
CA GLN A 147 12.71 19.62 5.54
C GLN A 147 13.27 19.08 6.87
N PRO A 148 12.78 19.56 8.05
CA PRO A 148 13.20 19.00 9.34
C PRO A 148 12.93 17.49 9.39
N ILE A 149 13.88 16.72 9.92
CA ILE A 149 13.79 15.26 10.14
C ILE A 149 13.69 14.38 8.87
N LEU A 150 13.55 14.95 7.70
CA LEU A 150 13.61 14.24 6.42
C LEU A 150 15.02 14.39 5.80
N ARG A 151 15.39 13.45 4.95
CA ARG A 151 16.65 13.53 4.18
C ARG A 151 16.37 14.16 2.83
N ASP A 152 17.28 15.01 2.39
CA ASP A 152 17.29 15.58 1.04
C ASP A 152 17.79 14.56 0.01
#